data_56dbaaff528dc45ceb0eb46c7f7eeacb
#
_entry.id   56dbaaff528dc45ceb0eb46c7f7eeacb
#
_cell.length_a   1.000
_cell.length_b   1.000
_cell.length_c   1.000
_cell.angle_alpha   90.00
_cell.angle_beta   90.00
_cell.angle_gamma   90.00
#
_symmetry.space_group_name_H-M   'P 1'
#
loop_
_entity.id
_entity.type
_entity.pdbx_description
1 polymer ?
#
loop_
_entity_poly.entity_id
_entity_poly.type
_entity_poly.pdbx_seq_one_letter_code
_entity_poly.pdbx_strand_id
1 'polypeptide(L)'
;MLGTSISLAEVSGISKHGFWLLLDEEEELFVPFSEFPWFRTASVEQIFHVERPQPHHLYWPELDIDLHVDSIRHPERFPRVSRVMP
;
A
#
# COMPACT_ATOMS: atom_id res chain seq x y z
N MET A 1 -22.85 12.94 -0.40
CA MET A 1 -22.36 12.75 -0.45
C MET A 1 -21.77 12.90 -0.86
N LEU A 2 -21.66 12.71 -0.97
CA LEU A 2 -21.15 12.57 -1.22
C LEU A 2 -20.26 12.62 -1.58
N GLY A 3 -20.15 12.69 -1.60
CA GLY A 3 -19.17 12.86 -1.90
C GLY A 3 -18.18 12.27 -2.06
N THR A 4 -18.17 11.80 -2.00
CA THR A 4 -17.33 11.26 -1.97
C THR A 4 -16.58 10.91 -2.87
N SER A 5 -16.36 11.15 -3.67
CA SER A 5 -15.53 10.92 -4.54
C SER A 5 -14.27 10.62 -4.15
N ILE A 6 -14.00 10.38 -3.06
CA ILE A 6 -12.74 10.12 -2.66
C ILE A 6 -12.23 8.85 -3.08
N SER A 7 -11.01 8.77 -3.44
CA SER A 7 -10.35 7.53 -3.75
C SER A 7 -10.22 6.71 -2.51
N LEU A 8 -10.59 5.47 -2.58
CA LEU A 8 -10.55 4.61 -1.43
C LEU A 8 -9.39 3.64 -1.50
N ALA A 9 -8.87 3.29 -0.36
CA ALA A 9 -7.87 2.25 -0.25
C ALA A 9 -8.13 1.56 1.08
N GLU A 10 -8.20 0.24 1.04
CA GLU A 10 -8.51 -0.50 2.23
C GLU A 10 -7.74 -1.80 2.24
N VAL A 11 -7.16 -2.16 3.37
CA VAL A 11 -6.49 -3.45 3.48
C VAL A 11 -7.56 -4.47 3.77
N SER A 12 -7.72 -5.43 2.87
CA SER A 12 -8.79 -6.41 2.98
C SER A 12 -8.35 -7.69 3.67
N GLY A 13 -7.06 -7.92 3.80
CA GLY A 13 -6.58 -9.12 4.49
C GLY A 13 -5.08 -9.09 4.64
N ILE A 14 -4.57 -9.78 5.65
CA ILE A 14 -3.14 -9.85 5.90
C ILE A 14 -2.76 -11.32 6.08
N SER A 15 -1.65 -11.71 5.47
CA SER A 15 -1.13 -13.05 5.65
C SER A 15 0.33 -12.95 6.04
N LYS A 16 0.97 -14.06 6.26
CA LYS A 16 2.38 -14.02 6.62
C LYS A 16 3.27 -13.63 5.44
N HIS A 17 2.71 -13.62 4.24
CA HIS A 17 3.49 -13.27 3.05
C HIS A 17 3.27 -11.85 2.59
N GLY A 18 2.26 -11.17 3.06
CA GLY A 18 1.95 -9.82 2.64
C GLY A 18 0.52 -9.48 2.96
N PHE A 19 -0.01 -8.46 2.32
CA PHE A 19 -1.40 -8.09 2.58
C PHE A 19 -2.07 -7.71 1.28
N TRP A 20 -3.40 -7.78 1.29
CA TRP A 20 -4.22 -7.44 0.14
C TRP A 20 -4.75 -6.04 0.31
N LEU A 21 -4.72 -5.28 -0.76
CA LEU A 21 -5.14 -3.90 -0.76
C LEU A 21 -6.24 -3.73 -1.79
N LEU A 22 -7.39 -3.26 -1.35
CA LEU A 22 -8.52 -3.07 -2.24
C LEU A 22 -8.60 -1.60 -2.62
N LEU A 23 -8.63 -1.32 -3.90
CA LEU A 23 -8.69 0.04 -4.40
C LEU A 23 -10.02 0.22 -5.14
N ASP A 24 -10.76 1.23 -4.75
CA ASP A 24 -11.97 1.62 -5.47
C ASP A 24 -12.99 0.50 -5.60
N GLU A 25 -12.92 -0.46 -4.75
CA GLU A 25 -13.88 -1.57 -4.76
C GLU A 25 -13.78 -2.48 -5.96
N GLU A 26 -12.83 -2.23 -6.84
CA GLU A 26 -12.72 -3.04 -8.03
C GLU A 26 -11.37 -3.67 -8.22
N GLU A 27 -10.35 -3.11 -7.70
CA GLU A 27 -9.02 -3.61 -7.94
C GLU A 27 -8.41 -4.09 -6.64
N GLU A 28 -7.95 -5.31 -6.60
CA GLU A 28 -7.31 -5.83 -5.40
C GLU A 28 -5.87 -6.15 -5.75
N LEU A 29 -4.95 -5.60 -4.98
CA LEU A 29 -3.53 -5.79 -5.23
C LEU A 29 -2.90 -6.47 -4.03
N PHE A 30 -1.93 -7.31 -4.28
CA PHE A 30 -1.21 -7.96 -3.20
C PHE A 30 0.11 -7.22 -2.98
N VAL A 31 0.41 -6.91 -1.74
CA VAL A 31 1.63 -6.19 -1.37
C VAL A 31 2.51 -7.20 -0.62
N PRO A 32 3.47 -7.82 -1.30
CA PRO A 32 4.27 -8.85 -0.65
C PRO A 32 5.36 -8.25 0.22
N PHE A 33 5.60 -8.85 1.36
CA PHE A 33 6.64 -8.37 2.26
C PHE A 33 8.03 -8.54 1.64
N SER A 34 8.15 -9.48 0.71
CA SER A 34 9.46 -9.67 0.08
C SER A 34 9.86 -8.49 -0.79
N GLU A 35 8.87 -7.78 -1.34
CA GLU A 35 9.15 -6.63 -2.18
C GLU A 35 9.06 -5.34 -1.37
N PHE A 36 8.31 -5.35 -0.28
CA PHE A 36 8.11 -4.16 0.54
C PHE A 36 8.39 -4.53 1.99
N PRO A 37 9.65 -4.78 2.32
CA PRO A 37 10.00 -5.33 3.62
C PRO A 37 9.74 -4.40 4.80
N TRP A 38 9.49 -3.13 4.52
CA TRP A 38 9.22 -2.19 5.59
C TRP A 38 7.98 -2.55 6.39
N PHE A 39 7.06 -3.30 5.78
CA PHE A 39 5.84 -3.69 6.47
C PHE A 39 6.01 -4.91 7.35
N ARG A 40 7.14 -5.59 7.23
CA ARG A 40 7.29 -6.88 7.90
C ARG A 40 7.20 -6.78 9.41
N THR A 41 7.66 -5.68 9.97
CA THR A 41 7.63 -5.52 11.42
C THR A 41 6.50 -4.60 11.88
N ALA A 42 5.65 -4.19 10.97
CA ALA A 42 4.55 -3.30 11.32
C ALA A 42 3.44 -4.08 12.00
N SER A 43 2.67 -3.39 12.84
CA SER A 43 1.53 -4.03 13.48
C SER A 43 0.38 -4.08 12.50
N VAL A 44 -0.62 -4.89 12.81
CA VAL A 44 -1.82 -4.99 12.00
C VAL A 44 -2.50 -3.64 11.90
N GLU A 45 -2.59 -2.93 13.00
CA GLU A 45 -3.23 -1.62 12.98
C GLU A 45 -2.49 -0.65 12.10
N GLN A 46 -1.18 -0.70 12.13
CA GLN A 46 -0.40 0.21 11.31
C GLN A 46 -0.59 -0.08 9.83
N ILE A 47 -0.67 -1.34 9.47
CA ILE A 47 -0.87 -1.72 8.07
C ILE A 47 -2.28 -1.32 7.63
N PHE A 48 -3.28 -1.46 8.49
CA PHE A 48 -4.62 -1.09 8.13
C PHE A 48 -4.79 0.41 7.96
N HIS A 49 -3.91 1.20 8.58
CA HIS A 49 -4.08 2.65 8.54
C HIS A 49 -3.42 3.21 7.27
N VAL A 50 -4.03 2.96 6.13
CA VAL A 50 -3.53 3.44 4.86
C VAL A 50 -4.41 4.59 4.40
N GLU A 51 -3.80 5.61 3.81
CA GLU A 51 -4.49 6.74 3.24
C GLU A 51 -4.16 6.84 1.77
N ARG A 52 -5.03 7.43 1.01
CA ARG A 52 -4.81 7.60 -0.42
C ARG A 52 -5.02 9.06 -0.76
N PRO A 53 -4.02 9.89 -0.47
CA PRO A 53 -4.17 11.34 -0.68
C PRO A 53 -4.34 11.72 -2.13
N GLN A 54 -3.84 10.87 -3.04
CA GLN A 54 -4.01 11.11 -4.46
C GLN A 54 -4.27 9.77 -5.11
N PRO A 55 -4.89 9.73 -6.27
CA PRO A 55 -5.26 8.46 -6.90
C PRO A 55 -4.10 7.51 -7.10
N HIS A 56 -2.90 8.04 -7.30
CA HIS A 56 -1.74 7.19 -7.55
C HIS A 56 -0.86 6.99 -6.35
N HIS A 57 -1.26 7.52 -5.20
CA HIS A 57 -0.38 7.55 -4.05
C HIS A 57 -1.02 6.89 -2.84
N LEU A 58 -0.26 6.09 -2.14
CA LEU A 58 -0.69 5.46 -0.90
C LEU A 58 0.28 5.86 0.19
N TYR A 59 -0.26 6.13 1.36
CA TYR A 59 0.56 6.63 2.47
C TYR A 59 0.14 5.96 3.77
N TRP A 60 1.13 5.47 4.51
CA TRP A 60 0.92 4.89 5.82
C TRP A 60 1.56 5.82 6.83
N PRO A 61 0.78 6.70 7.46
CA PRO A 61 1.35 7.76 8.30
C PRO A 61 2.12 7.26 9.51
N GLU A 62 1.68 6.17 10.08
CA GLU A 62 2.37 5.69 11.27
C GLU A 62 3.68 5.00 10.95
N LEU A 63 3.87 4.59 9.74
CA LEU A 63 5.07 3.93 9.31
C LEU A 63 5.93 4.83 8.45
N ASP A 64 5.40 6.00 8.10
CA ASP A 64 6.08 6.94 7.21
C ASP A 64 6.47 6.24 5.91
N ILE A 65 5.56 5.44 5.38
CA ILE A 65 5.76 4.75 4.12
C ILE A 65 4.85 5.39 3.07
N ASP A 66 5.43 5.65 1.92
CA ASP A 66 4.76 6.35 0.85
C ASP A 66 5.02 5.56 -0.41
N LEU A 67 4.00 5.03 -1.05
CA LEU A 67 4.16 4.21 -2.23
C LEU A 67 3.30 4.72 -3.37
N HIS A 68 3.82 4.59 -4.56
CA HIS A 68 3.05 4.85 -5.75
C HIS A 68 2.29 3.58 -6.08
N VAL A 69 1.04 3.71 -6.46
CA VAL A 69 0.22 2.54 -6.74
C VAL A 69 0.86 1.65 -7.81
N ASP A 70 1.48 2.27 -8.82
CA ASP A 70 2.09 1.48 -9.87
C ASP A 70 3.28 0.66 -9.40
N SER A 71 3.91 1.04 -8.30
CA SER A 71 5.02 0.23 -7.81
C SER A 71 4.52 -1.11 -7.29
N ILE A 72 3.23 -1.20 -6.97
CA ILE A 72 2.64 -2.44 -6.54
C ILE A 72 2.11 -3.19 -7.76
N ARG A 73 1.48 -2.48 -8.71
CA ARG A 73 0.95 -3.13 -9.90
C ARG A 73 2.05 -3.68 -10.79
N HIS A 74 3.14 -2.94 -10.91
CA HIS A 74 4.21 -3.27 -11.83
C HIS A 74 5.56 -3.11 -11.16
N PRO A 75 5.87 -3.95 -10.19
CA PRO A 75 7.11 -3.79 -9.43
C PRO A 75 8.36 -3.87 -10.30
N GLU A 76 8.26 -4.54 -11.44
CA GLU A 76 9.42 -4.67 -12.30
C GLU A 76 9.83 -3.32 -12.90
N ARG A 77 8.96 -2.32 -12.85
CA ARG A 77 9.28 -1.01 -13.39
C ARG A 77 9.91 -0.10 -12.37
N PHE A 78 9.93 -0.51 -11.10
CA PHE A 78 10.41 0.34 -10.03
C PHE A 78 11.56 -0.37 -9.34
N PRO A 79 12.78 0.11 -9.50
CA PRO A 79 13.94 -0.53 -8.88
C PRO A 79 13.77 -0.52 -7.38
N ARG A 80 13.92 -1.65 -6.76
CA ARG A 80 13.78 -1.72 -5.34
C ARG A 80 14.86 -1.00 -4.61
N VAL A 81 16.01 -0.97 -5.22
CA VAL A 81 17.11 -0.33 -4.61
C VAL A 81 16.85 1.07 -4.24
N SER A 82 16.17 1.78 -5.06
CA SER A 82 16.06 3.18 -4.86
C SER A 82 15.20 3.51 -3.71
N ARG A 83 14.50 2.55 -3.19
CA ARG A 83 13.73 2.93 -2.17
C ARG A 83 14.16 2.56 -0.91
N VAL A 84 15.04 1.81 -0.86
CA VAL A 84 15.50 1.39 0.34
C VAL A 84 16.27 2.27 1.02
N MET A 85 16.55 3.15 0.76
CA MET A 85 17.33 3.85 1.29
C MET A 85 17.13 4.41 2.21
N PRO A 86 17.32 4.39 2.87
CA PRO A 86 17.39 4.73 3.86
C PRO A 86 17.65 4.99 4.42
#